data_06ef740240f35175ac634b599ab0593d
#
_entry.id   06ef740240f35175ac634b599ab0593d
#
_cell.length_a   1.000
_cell.length_b   1.000
_cell.length_c   1.000
_cell.angle_alpha   90.00
_cell.angle_beta   90.00
_cell.angle_gamma   90.00
#
_symmetry.space_group_name_H-M   'P 1'
#
loop_
_entity.id
_entity.type
_entity.pdbx_description
1 polymer ?
#
loop_
_entity_poly.entity_id
_entity_poly.type
_entity_poly.pdbx_seq_one_letter_code
_entity_poly.pdbx_strand_id
1 'polypeptide(L)'
;MSDWKCYQLKNLGIIKTGKTPASSCKDAFSNTGVPFVTPKDMNGVKTIFKTERYLSKIGLDSVKNYLVPKNSIAVSCIGSDMGKAYLLSEDSVTNQQINTLIVNNNHNFEFIYYKLSIMQDYLKSIAGGSATPILNKSHFSEIEIELPDLDTQNNFVEKLKYLDKKIQLNTQINQTLEQIAQALFKSWFVDFDPVRAKVQALSDGLSFEQAELAAMQAISGKTPEELTALSQAEPDRYAELAETAKAFPCEMVEIDGSEVPKGWEVKELRSLMTIKRGGSPRPIKDFISDKGLNWVKISDATAEDNPFLFSTKEYIKSEGLSKTVLLKKGSLILSNSATPGLPIFLELDACIHDGWLYFSDIKSLTQEYLYFFFLNIRNDLVAQGNGSVFTNLKTDIVKAQKAIVPDERAIYYFDKQVKSIMNLIKYNTANSISLKEIRDLLLPRLLNGELNG
;
A
#
# COMPACT_ATOMS: atom_id res chain seq x y z
N MET A 1 -39.99 9.33 -13.04
CA MET A 1 -38.63 9.62 -13.56
C MET A 1 -38.23 10.94 -12.97
N SER A 2 -37.10 11.01 -12.25
CA SER A 2 -36.58 12.29 -11.77
C SER A 2 -36.15 13.11 -13.00
N ASP A 3 -36.61 14.37 -13.09
CA ASP A 3 -36.20 15.25 -14.17
C ASP A 3 -34.76 15.67 -14.01
N TRP A 4 -33.86 15.07 -14.78
CA TRP A 4 -32.45 15.47 -14.83
C TRP A 4 -32.33 16.86 -15.47
N LYS A 5 -31.56 17.73 -14.81
CA LYS A 5 -31.34 19.11 -15.27
C LYS A 5 -29.85 19.31 -15.54
N CYS A 6 -29.56 20.03 -16.62
CA CYS A 6 -28.19 20.38 -16.99
C CYS A 6 -27.72 21.61 -16.20
N TYR A 7 -26.54 21.54 -15.61
CA TYR A 7 -25.91 22.59 -14.82
C TYR A 7 -24.46 22.81 -15.24
N GLN A 8 -24.05 24.04 -15.38
CA GLN A 8 -22.62 24.37 -15.46
C GLN A 8 -22.01 24.32 -14.08
N LEU A 9 -20.73 23.85 -13.96
CA LEU A 9 -20.06 23.69 -12.67
C LEU A 9 -20.05 24.97 -11.82
N LYS A 10 -19.96 26.16 -12.47
CA LYS A 10 -20.05 27.46 -11.79
C LYS A 10 -21.39 27.69 -11.07
N ASN A 11 -22.46 27.03 -11.48
CA ASN A 11 -23.77 27.13 -10.88
C ASN A 11 -23.96 26.19 -9.69
N LEU A 12 -23.07 25.23 -9.53
CA LEU A 12 -23.09 24.24 -8.43
C LEU A 12 -22.32 24.69 -7.19
N GLY A 13 -21.53 25.77 -7.31
CA GLY A 13 -20.75 26.25 -6.19
C GLY A 13 -19.65 27.23 -6.60
N ILE A 14 -18.68 27.40 -5.71
CA ILE A 14 -17.53 28.28 -5.90
C ILE A 14 -16.35 27.50 -6.43
N ILE A 15 -15.74 27.94 -7.52
CA ILE A 15 -14.52 27.34 -8.07
C ILE A 15 -13.32 28.19 -7.70
N LYS A 16 -12.31 27.56 -7.07
CA LYS A 16 -11.01 28.15 -6.74
C LYS A 16 -9.90 27.39 -7.42
N THR A 17 -9.00 28.10 -8.13
CA THR A 17 -7.70 27.55 -8.53
C THR A 17 -6.75 27.74 -7.36
N GLY A 18 -5.99 26.70 -7.02
CA GLY A 18 -5.04 26.74 -5.92
C GLY A 18 -3.86 27.69 -6.16
N LYS A 19 -3.05 27.90 -5.13
CA LYS A 19 -1.86 28.73 -5.18
C LYS A 19 -0.77 28.20 -4.25
N THR A 20 0.44 28.11 -4.77
CA THR A 20 1.64 27.81 -3.97
C THR A 20 2.15 29.09 -3.32
N PRO A 21 2.54 29.09 -2.01
CA PRO A 21 3.25 30.17 -1.41
C PRO A 21 4.46 30.61 -2.24
N ALA A 22 4.72 31.93 -2.31
CA ALA A 22 5.86 32.43 -3.06
C ALA A 22 7.18 31.85 -2.50
N SER A 23 8.18 31.63 -3.36
CA SER A 23 9.50 31.12 -2.95
C SER A 23 10.22 32.04 -1.95
N SER A 24 9.86 33.32 -1.93
CA SER A 24 10.33 34.30 -0.94
C SER A 24 9.73 34.10 0.46
N CYS A 25 8.64 33.35 0.60
CA CYS A 25 8.03 33.03 1.89
C CYS A 25 8.81 31.91 2.55
N LYS A 26 9.83 32.29 3.34
CA LYS A 26 10.62 31.33 4.12
C LYS A 26 9.73 30.64 5.14
N ASP A 27 10.00 29.36 5.40
CA ASP A 27 9.27 28.52 6.36
C ASP A 27 7.77 28.36 6.08
N ALA A 28 7.37 28.50 4.79
CA ALA A 28 5.99 28.34 4.37
C ALA A 28 5.45 26.92 4.58
N PHE A 29 6.34 25.90 4.59
CA PHE A 29 5.98 24.49 4.73
C PHE A 29 6.51 23.92 6.05
N SER A 30 5.80 22.91 6.57
CA SER A 30 6.13 22.18 7.79
C SER A 30 5.69 20.71 7.66
N ASN A 31 6.02 19.89 8.66
CA ASN A 31 5.59 18.49 8.72
C ASN A 31 4.14 18.34 9.26
N THR A 32 3.57 19.39 9.82
CA THR A 32 2.21 19.43 10.38
C THR A 32 1.55 20.78 10.07
N GLY A 33 0.22 20.83 10.06
CA GLY A 33 -0.53 22.07 9.81
C GLY A 33 -1.64 21.89 8.79
N VAL A 34 -1.89 22.89 7.96
CA VAL A 34 -2.93 22.83 6.92
C VAL A 34 -2.42 22.04 5.71
N PRO A 35 -3.12 20.99 5.27
CA PRO A 35 -2.72 20.19 4.11
C PRO A 35 -2.48 21.05 2.86
N PHE A 36 -1.35 20.85 2.19
CA PHE A 36 -1.05 21.48 0.90
C PHE A 36 -1.09 20.42 -0.19
N VAL A 37 -2.19 20.40 -0.93
CA VAL A 37 -2.51 19.35 -1.90
C VAL A 37 -1.90 19.65 -3.27
N THR A 38 -1.20 18.67 -3.80
CA THR A 38 -0.62 18.67 -5.16
C THR A 38 -1.14 17.46 -5.96
N PRO A 39 -0.96 17.39 -7.28
CA PRO A 39 -1.34 16.19 -8.03
C PRO A 39 -0.70 14.89 -7.55
N LYS A 40 0.47 14.94 -6.90
CA LYS A 40 1.12 13.77 -6.30
C LYS A 40 0.33 13.16 -5.14
N ASP A 41 -0.43 13.99 -4.43
CA ASP A 41 -1.27 13.55 -3.31
C ASP A 41 -2.61 12.98 -3.79
N MET A 42 -2.94 13.15 -5.08
CA MET A 42 -4.17 12.67 -5.71
C MET A 42 -4.03 11.21 -6.15
N ASN A 43 -3.67 10.37 -5.22
CA ASN A 43 -3.56 8.92 -5.34
C ASN A 43 -4.47 8.26 -4.28
N GLY A 44 -4.92 7.07 -4.54
CA GLY A 44 -5.81 6.36 -3.62
C GLY A 44 -7.27 6.29 -4.11
N VAL A 45 -8.23 6.18 -3.19
CA VAL A 45 -9.59 5.77 -3.53
C VAL A 45 -10.49 6.97 -3.86
N LYS A 46 -10.82 7.78 -2.89
CA LYS A 46 -11.84 8.83 -3.03
C LYS A 46 -11.44 10.12 -2.36
N THR A 47 -10.83 10.02 -1.21
CA THR A 47 -10.57 11.13 -0.31
C THR A 47 -9.08 11.24 -0.01
N ILE A 48 -8.54 12.46 -0.05
CA ILE A 48 -7.17 12.76 0.33
C ILE A 48 -7.13 12.93 1.85
N PHE A 49 -6.50 11.99 2.55
CA PHE A 49 -6.35 11.99 4.01
C PHE A 49 -4.98 12.49 4.47
N LYS A 50 -3.97 12.45 3.60
CA LYS A 50 -2.59 12.83 3.92
C LYS A 50 -1.94 13.46 2.71
N THR A 51 -1.11 14.47 2.93
CA THR A 51 -0.34 15.15 1.91
C THR A 51 1.16 15.04 2.20
N GLU A 52 1.97 15.14 1.16
CA GLU A 52 3.44 15.15 1.30
C GLU A 52 3.92 16.37 2.12
N ARG A 53 3.19 17.51 2.02
CA ARG A 53 3.54 18.76 2.66
C ARG A 53 2.35 19.41 3.35
N TYR A 54 2.64 20.14 4.40
CA TYR A 54 1.66 20.97 5.13
C TYR A 54 2.11 22.41 5.14
N LEU A 55 1.17 23.35 5.18
CA LEU A 55 1.48 24.78 5.37
C LEU A 55 1.65 25.07 6.85
N SER A 56 2.74 25.77 7.18
CA SER A 56 2.89 26.42 8.47
C SER A 56 1.87 27.58 8.59
N LYS A 57 1.79 28.20 9.77
CA LYS A 57 0.95 29.40 9.95
C LYS A 57 1.37 30.54 8.99
N ILE A 58 2.68 30.75 8.80
CA ILE A 58 3.23 31.75 7.88
C ILE A 58 2.85 31.43 6.43
N GLY A 59 2.98 30.16 6.05
CA GLY A 59 2.59 29.69 4.72
C GLY A 59 1.11 29.87 4.47
N LEU A 60 0.25 29.50 5.42
CA LEU A 60 -1.19 29.67 5.31
C LEU A 60 -1.58 31.15 5.19
N ASP A 61 -1.01 32.03 6.01
CA ASP A 61 -1.31 33.45 5.97
C ASP A 61 -0.99 34.07 4.59
N SER A 62 0.08 33.59 3.94
CA SER A 62 0.48 34.06 2.59
C SER A 62 -0.52 33.66 1.47
N VAL A 63 -1.30 32.60 1.67
CA VAL A 63 -2.26 32.08 0.69
C VAL A 63 -3.67 31.87 1.27
N LYS A 64 -4.02 32.54 2.36
CA LYS A 64 -5.26 32.37 3.12
C LYS A 64 -6.52 32.44 2.25
N ASN A 65 -6.55 33.31 1.23
CA ASN A 65 -7.66 33.45 0.31
C ASN A 65 -7.91 32.22 -0.57
N TYR A 66 -6.95 31.30 -0.62
CA TYR A 66 -7.00 30.06 -1.38
C TYR A 66 -7.36 28.85 -0.52
N LEU A 67 -7.60 29.05 0.77
CA LEU A 67 -8.10 28.00 1.65
C LEU A 67 -9.49 27.57 1.16
N VAL A 68 -9.70 26.27 1.09
CA VAL A 68 -10.95 25.62 0.70
C VAL A 68 -11.39 24.66 1.82
N PRO A 69 -12.69 24.57 2.11
CA PRO A 69 -13.18 23.75 3.21
C PRO A 69 -13.11 22.25 2.88
N LYS A 70 -13.14 21.43 3.91
CA LYS A 70 -13.35 19.99 3.78
C LYS A 70 -14.55 19.67 2.88
N ASN A 71 -14.57 18.49 2.30
CA ASN A 71 -15.60 18.04 1.36
C ASN A 71 -15.63 18.80 0.02
N SER A 72 -14.66 19.71 -0.23
CA SER A 72 -14.49 20.29 -1.56
C SER A 72 -13.91 19.27 -2.53
N ILE A 73 -14.24 19.40 -3.81
CA ILE A 73 -13.79 18.48 -4.87
C ILE A 73 -12.59 19.10 -5.56
N ALA A 74 -11.42 18.51 -5.37
CA ALA A 74 -10.19 18.87 -6.05
C ALA A 74 -10.08 18.12 -7.37
N VAL A 75 -9.85 18.84 -8.49
CA VAL A 75 -9.71 18.25 -9.82
C VAL A 75 -8.36 18.67 -10.41
N SER A 76 -7.53 17.70 -10.80
CA SER A 76 -6.25 17.98 -11.44
C SER A 76 -6.45 18.51 -12.86
N CYS A 77 -5.75 19.59 -13.21
CA CYS A 77 -5.98 20.33 -14.44
C CYS A 77 -4.80 20.34 -15.40
N ILE A 78 -3.70 19.66 -15.07
CA ILE A 78 -2.45 19.63 -15.86
C ILE A 78 -1.78 18.26 -15.74
N GLY A 79 -1.17 17.82 -16.83
CA GLY A 79 -0.29 16.64 -16.86
C GLY A 79 -1.01 15.33 -17.17
N SER A 80 -0.29 14.20 -17.02
CA SER A 80 -0.79 12.86 -17.36
C SER A 80 -2.03 12.45 -16.55
N ASP A 81 -2.12 12.94 -15.32
CA ASP A 81 -3.21 12.66 -14.37
C ASP A 81 -4.35 13.68 -14.40
N MET A 82 -4.37 14.54 -15.42
CA MET A 82 -5.43 15.54 -15.57
C MET A 82 -6.82 14.89 -15.58
N GLY A 83 -7.79 15.59 -14.99
CA GLY A 83 -9.18 15.16 -14.87
C GLY A 83 -9.47 14.22 -13.69
N LYS A 84 -8.46 13.81 -12.92
CA LYS A 84 -8.70 13.08 -11.66
C LYS A 84 -9.38 13.98 -10.64
N ALA A 85 -10.46 13.48 -10.03
CA ALA A 85 -11.22 14.17 -9.00
C ALA A 85 -11.04 13.47 -7.63
N TYR A 86 -10.89 14.27 -6.56
CA TYR A 86 -10.77 13.77 -5.18
C TYR A 86 -11.50 14.69 -4.21
N LEU A 87 -11.99 14.14 -3.10
CA LEU A 87 -12.51 14.88 -1.97
C LEU A 87 -11.40 15.27 -1.00
N LEU A 88 -11.50 16.47 -0.42
CA LEU A 88 -10.63 16.92 0.66
C LEU A 88 -11.20 16.49 2.01
N SER A 89 -10.39 15.80 2.85
CA SER A 89 -10.82 15.37 4.19
C SER A 89 -10.85 16.50 5.21
N GLU A 90 -10.06 17.55 4.97
CA GLU A 90 -9.86 18.69 5.85
C GLU A 90 -9.79 19.99 5.06
N ASP A 91 -9.92 21.12 5.77
CA ASP A 91 -9.66 22.43 5.18
C ASP A 91 -8.22 22.47 4.65
N SER A 92 -8.07 22.76 3.37
CA SER A 92 -6.81 22.57 2.65
C SER A 92 -6.50 23.73 1.72
N VAL A 93 -5.24 23.86 1.31
CA VAL A 93 -4.83 24.69 0.18
C VAL A 93 -4.33 23.79 -0.93
N THR A 94 -4.78 23.99 -2.17
CA THR A 94 -4.29 23.25 -3.33
C THR A 94 -3.23 24.05 -4.09
N ASN A 95 -2.40 23.39 -4.89
CA ASN A 95 -1.49 24.08 -5.79
C ASN A 95 -2.24 24.59 -7.04
N GLN A 96 -1.57 25.39 -7.88
CA GLN A 96 -2.14 26.00 -9.09
C GLN A 96 -2.50 25.00 -10.21
N GLN A 97 -2.14 23.73 -10.07
CA GLN A 97 -2.48 22.66 -11.02
C GLN A 97 -3.85 22.02 -10.71
N ILE A 98 -4.53 22.50 -9.68
CA ILE A 98 -5.80 21.96 -9.20
C ILE A 98 -6.86 23.06 -9.21
N ASN A 99 -8.00 22.78 -9.84
CA ASN A 99 -9.23 23.54 -9.65
C ASN A 99 -10.09 22.82 -8.59
N THR A 100 -10.59 23.57 -7.62
CA THR A 100 -11.38 23.04 -6.53
C THR A 100 -12.79 23.60 -6.57
N LEU A 101 -13.80 22.72 -6.60
CA LEU A 101 -15.21 23.06 -6.53
C LEU A 101 -15.70 22.93 -5.08
N ILE A 102 -16.16 24.02 -4.50
CA ILE A 102 -16.84 24.10 -3.21
C ILE A 102 -18.35 24.06 -3.52
N VAL A 103 -18.94 22.89 -3.35
CA VAL A 103 -20.35 22.66 -3.72
C VAL A 103 -21.28 23.40 -2.75
N ASN A 104 -22.34 24.04 -3.27
CA ASN A 104 -23.37 24.68 -2.47
C ASN A 104 -24.35 23.65 -1.85
N ASN A 105 -25.16 24.06 -0.88
CA ASN A 105 -26.06 23.17 -0.13
C ASN A 105 -27.26 22.63 -0.94
N ASN A 106 -27.47 23.09 -2.16
CA ASN A 106 -28.56 22.61 -3.02
C ASN A 106 -28.23 21.32 -3.74
N HIS A 107 -26.99 20.84 -3.62
CA HIS A 107 -26.49 19.66 -4.28
C HIS A 107 -25.65 18.80 -3.33
N ASN A 108 -25.65 17.49 -3.55
CA ASN A 108 -24.81 16.57 -2.80
C ASN A 108 -23.39 16.56 -3.39
N PHE A 109 -22.38 17.01 -2.60
CA PHE A 109 -20.99 17.10 -3.04
C PHE A 109 -20.39 15.72 -3.43
N GLU A 110 -20.82 14.63 -2.77
CA GLU A 110 -20.36 13.29 -3.10
C GLU A 110 -20.92 12.82 -4.44
N PHE A 111 -22.18 13.15 -4.76
CA PHE A 111 -22.77 12.86 -6.07
C PHE A 111 -21.99 13.58 -7.20
N ILE A 112 -21.70 14.84 -7.01
CA ILE A 112 -20.91 15.64 -7.98
C ILE A 112 -19.48 15.09 -8.08
N TYR A 113 -18.88 14.66 -6.97
CA TYR A 113 -17.59 13.96 -6.99
C TYR A 113 -17.65 12.71 -7.87
N TYR A 114 -18.63 11.82 -7.67
CA TYR A 114 -18.79 10.63 -8.49
C TYR A 114 -18.98 10.97 -9.97
N LYS A 115 -19.80 11.96 -10.27
CA LYS A 115 -20.01 12.42 -11.66
C LYS A 115 -18.69 12.87 -12.29
N LEU A 116 -17.91 13.70 -11.61
CA LEU A 116 -16.63 14.19 -12.09
C LEU A 116 -15.57 13.07 -12.18
N SER A 117 -15.60 12.10 -11.28
CA SER A 117 -14.64 10.99 -11.27
C SER A 117 -14.69 10.09 -12.50
N ILE A 118 -15.86 9.95 -13.12
CA ILE A 118 -16.03 9.17 -14.37
C ILE A 118 -15.80 10.00 -15.64
N MET A 119 -15.63 11.33 -15.51
CA MET A 119 -15.48 12.23 -16.65
C MET A 119 -14.01 12.48 -17.04
N GLN A 120 -13.04 11.75 -16.49
CA GLN A 120 -11.62 12.03 -16.70
C GLN A 120 -11.24 12.10 -18.19
N ASP A 121 -11.68 11.14 -19.00
CA ASP A 121 -11.37 11.11 -20.44
C ASP A 121 -12.04 12.28 -21.19
N TYR A 122 -13.27 12.62 -20.83
CA TYR A 122 -13.94 13.81 -21.36
C TYR A 122 -13.18 15.08 -21.00
N LEU A 123 -12.77 15.25 -19.72
CA LEU A 123 -11.99 16.40 -19.26
C LEU A 123 -10.66 16.54 -19.99
N LYS A 124 -10.00 15.43 -20.31
CA LYS A 124 -8.80 15.39 -21.13
C LYS A 124 -9.08 15.81 -22.58
N SER A 125 -10.18 15.37 -23.15
CA SER A 125 -10.53 15.65 -24.55
C SER A 125 -10.84 17.12 -24.82
N ILE A 126 -11.42 17.84 -23.85
CA ILE A 126 -11.77 19.27 -23.96
C ILE A 126 -10.64 20.21 -23.55
N ALA A 127 -9.55 19.68 -23.02
CA ALA A 127 -8.42 20.49 -22.60
C ALA A 127 -7.65 21.05 -23.81
N GLY A 128 -7.35 22.33 -23.78
CA GLY A 128 -6.57 23.01 -24.82
C GLY A 128 -5.07 22.82 -24.64
N GLY A 129 -4.33 22.81 -25.75
CA GLY A 129 -2.88 22.77 -25.77
C GLY A 129 -2.30 21.52 -26.47
N SER A 130 -1.39 21.70 -27.41
CA SER A 130 -0.84 20.62 -28.24
C SER A 130 0.25 19.75 -27.58
N ALA A 131 0.98 20.30 -26.61
CA ALA A 131 2.09 19.61 -25.95
C ALA A 131 1.81 19.24 -24.48
N THR A 132 1.08 20.08 -23.76
CA THR A 132 0.63 19.81 -22.38
C THR A 132 -0.81 20.31 -22.25
N PRO A 133 -1.80 19.42 -22.26
CA PRO A 133 -3.18 19.81 -22.09
C PRO A 133 -3.40 20.52 -20.76
N ILE A 134 -4.10 21.66 -20.78
CA ILE A 134 -4.43 22.44 -19.59
C ILE A 134 -5.94 22.74 -19.59
N LEU A 135 -6.60 22.38 -18.51
CA LEU A 135 -7.98 22.73 -18.21
C LEU A 135 -8.01 23.95 -17.30
N ASN A 136 -8.03 25.15 -17.88
CA ASN A 136 -8.07 26.39 -17.12
C ASN A 136 -9.39 26.55 -16.35
N LYS A 137 -9.42 27.50 -15.39
CA LYS A 137 -10.60 27.73 -14.53
C LYS A 137 -11.86 28.10 -15.33
N SER A 138 -11.74 28.88 -16.39
CA SER A 138 -12.90 29.29 -17.21
C SER A 138 -13.52 28.08 -17.89
N HIS A 139 -12.73 27.28 -18.61
CA HIS A 139 -13.21 26.06 -19.24
C HIS A 139 -13.78 25.08 -18.22
N PHE A 140 -13.10 24.88 -17.07
CA PHE A 140 -13.62 24.03 -15.99
C PHE A 140 -14.98 24.53 -15.47
N SER A 141 -15.17 25.83 -15.34
CA SER A 141 -16.40 26.42 -14.82
C SER A 141 -17.61 26.29 -15.76
N GLU A 142 -17.36 26.14 -17.05
CA GLU A 142 -18.38 26.02 -18.10
C GLU A 142 -18.77 24.58 -18.42
N ILE A 143 -18.09 23.60 -17.83
CA ILE A 143 -18.42 22.18 -18.00
C ILE A 143 -19.85 21.95 -17.54
N GLU A 144 -20.62 21.27 -18.38
CA GLU A 144 -22.01 20.93 -18.13
C GLU A 144 -22.14 19.50 -17.62
N ILE A 145 -22.91 19.32 -16.57
CA ILE A 145 -23.27 18.02 -16.02
C ILE A 145 -24.76 17.94 -15.76
N GLU A 146 -25.35 16.78 -16.01
CA GLU A 146 -26.73 16.52 -15.70
C GLU A 146 -26.87 15.95 -14.29
N LEU A 147 -27.80 16.51 -13.51
CA LEU A 147 -28.06 16.15 -12.12
C LEU A 147 -29.55 15.91 -11.90
N PRO A 148 -29.94 14.86 -11.15
CA PRO A 148 -31.31 14.73 -10.63
C PRO A 148 -31.56 15.68 -9.46
N ASP A 149 -32.77 15.63 -8.90
CA ASP A 149 -33.07 16.32 -7.64
C ASP A 149 -32.18 15.84 -6.48
N LEU A 150 -32.11 16.65 -5.39
CA LEU A 150 -31.23 16.41 -4.26
C LEU A 150 -31.51 15.08 -3.53
N ASP A 151 -32.79 14.69 -3.43
CA ASP A 151 -33.17 13.43 -2.75
C ASP A 151 -32.69 12.23 -3.52
N THR A 152 -32.79 12.26 -4.84
CA THR A 152 -32.24 11.22 -5.73
C THR A 152 -30.71 11.20 -5.64
N GLN A 153 -30.04 12.38 -5.63
CA GLN A 153 -28.57 12.43 -5.40
C GLN A 153 -28.18 11.77 -4.10
N ASN A 154 -28.86 12.06 -2.99
CA ASN A 154 -28.61 11.49 -1.68
C ASN A 154 -28.78 9.97 -1.68
N ASN A 155 -29.85 9.44 -2.27
CA ASN A 155 -30.11 8.01 -2.34
C ASN A 155 -29.00 7.25 -3.13
N PHE A 156 -28.54 7.80 -4.24
CA PHE A 156 -27.43 7.20 -5.00
C PHE A 156 -26.13 7.21 -4.21
N VAL A 157 -25.83 8.31 -3.54
CA VAL A 157 -24.63 8.45 -2.72
C VAL A 157 -24.60 7.42 -1.59
N GLU A 158 -25.72 7.19 -0.90
CA GLU A 158 -25.77 6.21 0.19
C GLU A 158 -25.41 4.79 -0.28
N LYS A 159 -25.91 4.38 -1.45
CA LYS A 159 -25.57 3.07 -2.02
C LYS A 159 -24.08 2.93 -2.35
N LEU A 160 -23.50 3.93 -2.99
CA LEU A 160 -22.09 3.94 -3.37
C LEU A 160 -21.16 4.09 -2.15
N LYS A 161 -21.56 4.88 -1.19
CA LYS A 161 -20.81 5.14 0.05
C LYS A 161 -20.56 3.87 0.87
N TYR A 162 -21.49 2.93 0.84
CA TYR A 162 -21.31 1.64 1.51
C TYR A 162 -20.15 0.84 0.89
N LEU A 163 -20.05 0.81 -0.43
CA LEU A 163 -18.95 0.15 -1.15
C LEU A 163 -17.61 0.82 -0.84
N ASP A 164 -17.54 2.14 -0.96
CA ASP A 164 -16.32 2.90 -0.68
C ASP A 164 -15.86 2.73 0.78
N LYS A 165 -16.79 2.78 1.73
CA LYS A 165 -16.50 2.57 3.14
C LYS A 165 -15.93 1.18 3.41
N LYS A 166 -16.48 0.15 2.75
CA LYS A 166 -15.98 -1.22 2.88
C LYS A 166 -14.58 -1.37 2.30
N ILE A 167 -14.31 -0.78 1.13
CA ILE A 167 -12.97 -0.75 0.52
C ILE A 167 -11.97 -0.05 1.45
N GLN A 168 -12.33 1.10 1.99
CA GLN A 168 -11.49 1.84 2.93
C GLN A 168 -11.19 1.05 4.19
N LEU A 169 -12.22 0.42 4.77
CA LEU A 169 -12.06 -0.41 5.98
C LEU A 169 -11.14 -1.60 5.71
N ASN A 170 -11.30 -2.30 4.58
CA ASN A 170 -10.41 -3.38 4.19
C ASN A 170 -8.95 -2.90 4.10
N THR A 171 -8.72 -1.71 3.51
CA THR A 171 -7.36 -1.13 3.42
C THR A 171 -6.77 -0.85 4.82
N GLN A 172 -7.53 -0.24 5.71
CA GLN A 172 -7.09 0.04 7.09
C GLN A 172 -6.80 -1.24 7.88
N ILE A 173 -7.68 -2.24 7.75
CA ILE A 173 -7.47 -3.56 8.37
C ILE A 173 -6.17 -4.18 7.84
N ASN A 174 -5.94 -4.15 6.52
CA ASN A 174 -4.74 -4.73 5.93
C ASN A 174 -3.46 -4.06 6.41
N GLN A 175 -3.44 -2.72 6.49
CA GLN A 175 -2.29 -1.97 7.04
C GLN A 175 -2.01 -2.38 8.50
N THR A 176 -3.05 -2.50 9.33
CA THR A 176 -2.89 -2.95 10.72
C THR A 176 -2.38 -4.39 10.80
N LEU A 177 -2.92 -5.29 9.99
CA LEU A 177 -2.49 -6.69 9.94
C LEU A 177 -1.04 -6.84 9.51
N GLU A 178 -0.61 -6.06 8.52
CA GLU A 178 0.78 -6.06 8.07
C GLU A 178 1.73 -5.53 9.16
N GLN A 179 1.36 -4.45 9.85
CA GLN A 179 2.12 -3.93 10.99
C GLN A 179 2.25 -4.97 12.12
N ILE A 180 1.17 -5.71 12.41
CA ILE A 180 1.20 -6.80 13.41
C ILE A 180 2.19 -7.90 12.98
N ALA A 181 2.14 -8.33 11.72
CA ALA A 181 3.05 -9.36 11.21
C ALA A 181 4.51 -8.89 11.18
N GLN A 182 4.77 -7.64 10.80
CA GLN A 182 6.11 -7.04 10.87
C GLN A 182 6.62 -6.94 12.30
N ALA A 183 5.78 -6.53 13.25
CA ALA A 183 6.13 -6.48 14.67
C ALA A 183 6.44 -7.87 15.22
N LEU A 184 5.67 -8.88 14.83
CA LEU A 184 5.91 -10.28 15.20
C LEU A 184 7.26 -10.77 14.68
N PHE A 185 7.56 -10.52 13.40
CA PHE A 185 8.85 -10.87 12.80
C PHE A 185 10.01 -10.19 13.55
N LYS A 186 9.87 -8.88 13.81
CA LYS A 186 10.90 -8.11 14.52
C LYS A 186 11.14 -8.64 15.92
N SER A 187 10.07 -8.85 16.70
CA SER A 187 10.16 -9.39 18.06
C SER A 187 10.84 -10.77 18.11
N TRP A 188 10.52 -11.65 17.15
CA TRP A 188 11.02 -13.03 17.21
C TRP A 188 12.43 -13.21 16.64
N PHE A 189 12.78 -12.51 15.56
CA PHE A 189 13.97 -12.79 14.75
C PHE A 189 14.96 -11.61 14.65
N VAL A 190 14.63 -10.46 15.22
CA VAL A 190 15.52 -9.30 15.27
C VAL A 190 15.85 -8.89 16.70
N ASP A 191 14.84 -8.67 17.52
CA ASP A 191 14.99 -8.28 18.92
C ASP A 191 15.14 -9.50 19.85
N PHE A 192 14.70 -10.69 19.40
CA PHE A 192 14.74 -11.98 20.14
C PHE A 192 13.97 -11.93 21.47
N ASP A 193 12.86 -11.17 21.53
CA ASP A 193 12.12 -10.94 22.77
C ASP A 193 11.76 -12.23 23.53
N PRO A 194 11.25 -13.31 22.88
CA PRO A 194 10.93 -14.56 23.60
C PRO A 194 12.16 -15.22 24.24
N VAL A 195 13.32 -15.14 23.56
CA VAL A 195 14.57 -15.71 24.08
C VAL A 195 15.09 -14.86 25.22
N ARG A 196 15.14 -13.52 25.05
CA ARG A 196 15.58 -12.59 26.08
C ARG A 196 14.72 -12.67 27.33
N ALA A 197 13.40 -12.83 27.18
CA ALA A 197 12.50 -13.04 28.32
C ALA A 197 12.84 -14.31 29.11
N LYS A 198 13.17 -15.42 28.44
CA LYS A 198 13.64 -16.65 29.11
C LYS A 198 14.98 -16.46 29.80
N VAL A 199 15.94 -15.87 29.12
CA VAL A 199 17.28 -15.60 29.66
C VAL A 199 17.19 -14.74 30.92
N GLN A 200 16.38 -13.67 30.88
CA GLN A 200 16.17 -12.79 32.04
C GLN A 200 15.54 -13.55 33.20
N ALA A 201 14.46 -14.30 32.95
CA ALA A 201 13.78 -15.06 33.99
C ALA A 201 14.72 -16.07 34.69
N LEU A 202 15.54 -16.79 33.91
CA LEU A 202 16.53 -17.72 34.47
C LEU A 202 17.66 -17.01 35.23
N SER A 203 18.09 -15.84 34.75
CA SER A 203 19.08 -14.99 35.43
C SER A 203 18.57 -14.47 36.77
N ASP A 204 17.27 -14.23 36.87
CA ASP A 204 16.59 -13.82 38.13
C ASP A 204 16.34 -15.01 39.08
N GLY A 205 16.82 -16.21 38.74
CA GLY A 205 16.70 -17.43 39.56
C GLY A 205 15.35 -18.12 39.46
N LEU A 206 14.53 -17.80 38.45
CA LEU A 206 13.23 -18.43 38.21
C LEU A 206 13.39 -19.82 37.59
N SER A 207 12.37 -20.67 37.72
CA SER A 207 12.36 -22.01 37.10
C SER A 207 12.20 -21.96 35.59
N PHE A 208 12.53 -23.07 34.92
CA PHE A 208 12.30 -23.21 33.48
C PHE A 208 10.83 -23.00 33.10
N GLU A 209 9.88 -23.45 33.89
CA GLU A 209 8.45 -23.24 33.66
C GLU A 209 8.08 -21.76 33.72
N GLN A 210 8.68 -21.02 34.64
CA GLN A 210 8.48 -19.57 34.74
C GLN A 210 9.15 -18.83 33.59
N ALA A 211 10.29 -19.31 33.10
CA ALA A 211 10.95 -18.77 31.91
C ALA A 211 10.11 -19.01 30.64
N GLU A 212 9.49 -20.19 30.51
CA GLU A 212 8.53 -20.44 29.42
C GLU A 212 7.32 -19.53 29.49
N LEU A 213 6.80 -19.27 30.70
CA LEU A 213 5.70 -18.32 30.92
C LEU A 213 6.10 -16.88 30.51
N ALA A 214 7.33 -16.47 30.85
CA ALA A 214 7.86 -15.18 30.41
C ALA A 214 7.95 -15.06 28.87
N ALA A 215 8.36 -16.14 28.20
CA ALA A 215 8.33 -16.18 26.74
C ALA A 215 6.90 -16.13 26.16
N MET A 216 5.94 -16.83 26.78
CA MET A 216 4.53 -16.74 26.39
C MET A 216 3.98 -15.31 26.50
N GLN A 217 4.38 -14.58 27.53
CA GLN A 217 4.04 -13.16 27.69
C GLN A 217 4.66 -12.32 26.57
N ALA A 218 5.95 -12.50 26.28
CA ALA A 218 6.62 -11.78 25.20
C ALA A 218 5.99 -12.05 23.82
N ILE A 219 5.58 -13.30 23.55
CA ILE A 219 4.97 -13.72 22.29
C ILE A 219 3.54 -13.14 22.14
N SER A 220 2.76 -13.17 23.22
CA SER A 220 1.32 -12.85 23.18
C SER A 220 0.98 -11.42 23.59
N GLY A 221 1.91 -10.71 24.23
CA GLY A 221 1.66 -9.42 24.87
C GLY A 221 0.72 -9.50 26.08
N LYS A 222 0.40 -10.71 26.58
CA LYS A 222 -0.54 -10.95 27.68
C LYS A 222 0.15 -10.90 29.04
N THR A 223 -0.59 -10.42 30.05
CA THR A 223 -0.15 -10.51 31.46
C THR A 223 -0.28 -11.92 32.00
N PRO A 224 0.35 -12.25 33.13
CA PRO A 224 0.20 -13.57 33.78
C PRO A 224 -1.28 -13.91 34.09
N GLU A 225 -2.06 -12.94 34.51
CA GLU A 225 -3.49 -13.09 34.82
C GLU A 225 -4.29 -13.40 33.54
N GLU A 226 -3.98 -12.71 32.43
CA GLU A 226 -4.61 -12.97 31.16
C GLU A 226 -4.23 -14.34 30.58
N LEU A 227 -2.99 -14.83 30.80
CA LEU A 227 -2.58 -16.18 30.42
C LEU A 227 -3.30 -17.24 31.25
N THR A 228 -3.48 -16.98 32.54
CA THR A 228 -4.27 -17.87 33.44
C THR A 228 -5.73 -17.93 32.96
N ALA A 229 -6.33 -16.78 32.62
CA ALA A 229 -7.68 -16.73 32.08
C ALA A 229 -7.76 -17.47 30.70
N LEU A 230 -6.75 -17.30 29.84
CA LEU A 230 -6.67 -18.00 28.56
C LEU A 230 -6.61 -19.52 28.74
N SER A 231 -5.86 -20.01 29.73
CA SER A 231 -5.73 -21.46 29.98
C SER A 231 -7.07 -22.09 30.37
N GLN A 232 -7.96 -21.34 30.98
CA GLN A 232 -9.30 -21.80 31.40
C GLN A 232 -10.34 -21.65 30.28
N ALA A 233 -10.30 -20.51 29.56
CA ALA A 233 -11.29 -20.18 28.51
C ALA A 233 -11.01 -20.85 27.17
N GLU A 234 -9.73 -20.93 26.78
CA GLU A 234 -9.27 -21.46 25.48
C GLU A 234 -8.04 -22.35 25.66
N PRO A 235 -8.17 -23.55 26.28
CA PRO A 235 -7.04 -24.41 26.66
C PRO A 235 -6.17 -24.83 25.45
N ASP A 236 -6.77 -25.07 24.29
CA ASP A 236 -6.03 -25.43 23.07
C ASP A 236 -5.12 -24.28 22.60
N ARG A 237 -5.61 -23.05 22.67
CA ARG A 237 -4.84 -21.86 22.32
C ARG A 237 -3.71 -21.58 23.30
N TYR A 238 -3.98 -21.81 24.60
CA TYR A 238 -2.92 -21.75 25.63
C TYR A 238 -1.84 -22.79 25.38
N ALA A 239 -2.23 -24.05 25.10
CA ALA A 239 -1.29 -25.12 24.78
C ALA A 239 -0.44 -24.80 23.52
N GLU A 240 -1.06 -24.27 22.47
CA GLU A 240 -0.33 -23.83 21.28
C GLU A 240 0.68 -22.72 21.59
N LEU A 241 0.31 -21.75 22.41
CA LEU A 241 1.20 -20.67 22.84
C LEU A 241 2.37 -21.22 23.68
N ALA A 242 2.11 -22.18 24.57
CA ALA A 242 3.15 -22.86 25.35
C ALA A 242 4.14 -23.64 24.45
N GLU A 243 3.63 -24.39 23.47
CA GLU A 243 4.49 -25.08 22.49
C GLU A 243 5.28 -24.09 21.63
N THR A 244 4.69 -22.95 21.27
CA THR A 244 5.40 -21.88 20.58
C THR A 244 6.54 -21.35 21.43
N ALA A 245 6.31 -21.07 22.73
CA ALA A 245 7.34 -20.61 23.65
C ALA A 245 8.51 -21.62 23.77
N LYS A 246 8.22 -22.92 23.82
CA LYS A 246 9.24 -23.99 23.87
C LYS A 246 10.15 -24.04 22.62
N ALA A 247 9.69 -23.50 21.48
CA ALA A 247 10.49 -23.47 20.26
C ALA A 247 11.66 -22.45 20.32
N PHE A 248 11.64 -21.55 21.31
CA PHE A 248 12.70 -20.56 21.51
C PHE A 248 13.74 -21.03 22.52
N PRO A 249 15.05 -20.83 22.22
CA PRO A 249 16.13 -21.12 23.17
C PRO A 249 16.03 -20.30 24.46
N CYS A 250 16.76 -20.73 25.49
CA CYS A 250 16.87 -20.03 26.78
C CYS A 250 18.27 -19.46 27.03
N GLU A 251 19.10 -19.39 25.98
CA GLU A 251 20.48 -18.86 26.04
C GLU A 251 20.79 -18.03 24.81
N MET A 252 21.61 -16.99 24.95
CA MET A 252 22.20 -16.23 23.87
C MET A 252 23.69 -16.60 23.76
N VAL A 253 24.20 -16.56 22.52
CA VAL A 253 25.63 -16.77 22.21
C VAL A 253 26.09 -15.64 21.29
N GLU A 254 27.38 -15.34 21.31
CA GLU A 254 27.99 -14.38 20.39
C GLU A 254 28.48 -15.11 19.12
N ILE A 255 28.01 -14.63 17.95
CA ILE A 255 28.45 -15.10 16.62
C ILE A 255 28.81 -13.86 15.80
N ASP A 256 30.03 -13.77 15.31
CA ASP A 256 30.54 -12.66 14.49
C ASP A 256 30.30 -11.26 15.12
N GLY A 257 30.41 -11.13 16.45
CA GLY A 257 30.19 -9.88 17.17
C GLY A 257 28.72 -9.50 17.36
N SER A 258 27.79 -10.40 17.11
CA SER A 258 26.35 -10.22 17.31
C SER A 258 25.80 -11.27 18.27
N GLU A 259 24.93 -10.85 19.20
CA GLU A 259 24.20 -11.78 20.06
C GLU A 259 23.11 -12.51 19.24
N VAL A 260 23.14 -13.84 19.28
CA VAL A 260 22.19 -14.70 18.56
C VAL A 260 21.69 -15.79 19.51
N PRO A 261 20.42 -16.23 19.41
CA PRO A 261 19.91 -17.35 20.20
C PRO A 261 20.75 -18.61 19.99
N LYS A 262 21.06 -19.32 21.06
CA LYS A 262 21.86 -20.54 21.03
C LYS A 262 21.22 -21.60 20.12
N GLY A 263 22.00 -22.15 19.21
CA GLY A 263 21.55 -23.15 18.25
C GLY A 263 20.97 -22.57 16.95
N TRP A 264 20.79 -21.26 16.89
CA TRP A 264 20.45 -20.57 15.64
C TRP A 264 21.73 -20.23 14.87
N GLU A 265 21.64 -20.18 13.56
CA GLU A 265 22.79 -19.91 12.69
C GLU A 265 22.64 -18.55 11.99
N VAL A 266 23.78 -17.96 11.65
CA VAL A 266 23.84 -16.76 10.80
C VAL A 266 24.42 -17.19 9.45
N LYS A 267 23.65 -17.07 8.38
CA LYS A 267 24.08 -17.52 7.06
C LYS A 267 23.80 -16.46 5.99
N GLU A 268 24.69 -16.39 5.00
CA GLU A 268 24.42 -15.58 3.81
C GLU A 268 23.32 -16.22 2.95
N LEU A 269 22.44 -15.39 2.37
CA LEU A 269 21.32 -15.87 1.55
C LEU A 269 21.77 -16.77 0.39
N ARG A 270 23.01 -16.57 -0.14
CA ARG A 270 23.55 -17.42 -1.21
C ARG A 270 23.71 -18.89 -0.83
N SER A 271 23.85 -19.20 0.46
CA SER A 271 23.94 -20.54 0.96
C SER A 271 22.59 -21.20 1.24
N LEU A 272 21.56 -20.37 1.40
CA LEU A 272 20.23 -20.80 1.79
C LEU A 272 19.27 -20.95 0.59
N MET A 273 19.56 -20.30 -0.52
CA MET A 273 18.69 -20.33 -1.70
C MET A 273 19.42 -19.93 -2.98
N THR A 274 18.81 -20.26 -4.10
CA THR A 274 19.20 -19.76 -5.41
C THR A 274 18.49 -18.43 -5.68
N ILE A 275 19.27 -17.34 -5.88
CA ILE A 275 18.75 -16.01 -6.21
C ILE A 275 19.12 -15.69 -7.65
N LYS A 276 18.13 -15.47 -8.49
CA LYS A 276 18.30 -15.16 -9.91
C LYS A 276 17.52 -13.90 -10.28
N ARG A 277 17.92 -13.32 -11.40
CA ARG A 277 17.28 -12.15 -12.00
C ARG A 277 16.28 -12.59 -13.06
N GLY A 278 15.16 -11.87 -13.18
CA GLY A 278 14.26 -12.01 -14.30
C GLY A 278 14.93 -11.62 -15.63
N GLY A 279 14.22 -11.75 -16.73
CA GLY A 279 14.76 -11.45 -18.06
C GLY A 279 13.77 -10.67 -18.91
N SER A 280 14.29 -9.81 -19.79
CA SER A 280 13.46 -9.03 -20.71
C SER A 280 13.78 -9.41 -22.16
N PRO A 281 12.78 -9.86 -22.94
CA PRO A 281 12.95 -10.01 -24.41
C PRO A 281 13.36 -8.66 -25.02
N ARG A 282 14.25 -8.71 -26.00
CA ARG A 282 14.72 -7.49 -26.70
C ARG A 282 14.53 -7.61 -28.19
N PRO A 283 14.03 -6.54 -28.88
CA PRO A 283 13.46 -5.32 -28.33
C PRO A 283 12.09 -5.61 -27.67
N ILE A 284 11.84 -5.06 -26.48
CA ILE A 284 10.64 -5.39 -25.69
C ILE A 284 9.33 -5.04 -26.41
N LYS A 285 9.33 -3.97 -27.21
CA LYS A 285 8.16 -3.51 -27.97
C LYS A 285 7.58 -4.57 -28.92
N ASP A 286 8.41 -5.46 -29.44
CA ASP A 286 8.00 -6.51 -30.38
C ASP A 286 7.25 -7.66 -29.66
N PHE A 287 7.45 -7.76 -28.35
CA PHE A 287 6.90 -8.82 -27.50
C PHE A 287 5.72 -8.36 -26.65
N ILE A 288 5.53 -7.05 -26.41
CA ILE A 288 4.36 -6.53 -25.70
C ILE A 288 3.09 -6.78 -26.52
N SER A 289 2.02 -7.16 -25.85
CA SER A 289 0.70 -7.38 -26.45
C SER A 289 -0.41 -7.10 -25.44
N ASP A 290 -1.65 -6.97 -25.94
CA ASP A 290 -2.84 -6.78 -25.11
C ASP A 290 -3.35 -8.10 -24.48
N LYS A 291 -2.79 -9.24 -24.91
CA LYS A 291 -3.15 -10.58 -24.44
C LYS A 291 -1.91 -11.48 -24.43
N GLY A 292 -1.89 -12.46 -23.53
CA GLY A 292 -0.80 -13.44 -23.47
C GLY A 292 -0.39 -13.76 -22.04
N LEU A 293 0.92 -13.84 -21.80
CA LEU A 293 1.48 -14.09 -20.49
C LEU A 293 1.57 -12.77 -19.71
N ASN A 294 1.11 -12.76 -18.47
CA ASN A 294 1.21 -11.58 -17.62
C ASN A 294 2.67 -11.09 -17.54
N TRP A 295 2.88 -9.78 -17.64
CA TRP A 295 4.19 -9.14 -17.62
C TRP A 295 4.29 -8.17 -16.46
N VAL A 296 5.03 -8.56 -15.42
CA VAL A 296 5.13 -7.79 -14.17
C VAL A 296 6.11 -6.65 -14.31
N LYS A 297 5.60 -5.41 -14.21
CA LYS A 297 6.41 -4.19 -14.06
C LYS A 297 6.48 -3.74 -12.60
N ILE A 298 7.51 -2.97 -12.26
CA ILE A 298 7.63 -2.37 -10.91
C ILE A 298 6.41 -1.45 -10.63
N SER A 299 5.92 -0.74 -11.65
CA SER A 299 4.73 0.11 -11.54
C SER A 299 3.45 -0.63 -11.17
N ASP A 300 3.33 -1.91 -11.51
CA ASP A 300 2.15 -2.70 -11.12
C ASP A 300 2.19 -3.00 -9.62
N ALA A 301 3.38 -3.34 -9.10
CA ALA A 301 3.58 -3.63 -7.68
C ALA A 301 3.54 -2.38 -6.77
N THR A 302 3.84 -1.19 -7.32
CA THR A 302 3.82 0.07 -6.56
C THR A 302 2.53 0.86 -6.73
N ALA A 303 1.60 0.38 -7.55
CA ALA A 303 0.31 1.03 -7.77
C ALA A 303 -0.59 1.02 -6.53
N GLU A 304 -0.47 -0.01 -5.72
CA GLU A 304 -1.17 -0.16 -4.45
C GLU A 304 -0.17 -0.57 -3.36
N ASP A 305 -0.36 -0.08 -2.14
CA ASP A 305 0.43 -0.48 -0.97
C ASP A 305 -0.12 -1.82 -0.45
N ASN A 306 0.39 -2.92 -1.02
CA ASN A 306 -0.16 -4.26 -0.83
C ASN A 306 0.92 -5.32 -1.08
N PRO A 307 1.06 -6.33 -0.20
CA PRO A 307 2.02 -7.41 -0.37
C PRO A 307 1.74 -8.37 -1.55
N PHE A 308 0.58 -8.28 -2.20
CA PHE A 308 0.14 -9.21 -3.24
C PHE A 308 -0.14 -8.53 -4.57
N LEU A 309 0.33 -9.08 -5.67
CA LEU A 309 0.05 -8.63 -7.02
C LEU A 309 -1.00 -9.52 -7.68
N PHE A 310 -2.19 -8.97 -7.95
CA PHE A 310 -3.34 -9.69 -8.52
C PHE A 310 -3.49 -9.53 -10.04
N SER A 311 -2.91 -8.50 -10.64
CA SER A 311 -3.03 -8.23 -12.07
C SER A 311 -1.83 -7.46 -12.60
N THR A 312 -1.62 -7.50 -13.91
CA THR A 312 -0.62 -6.71 -14.63
C THR A 312 -1.30 -5.88 -15.71
N LYS A 313 -0.74 -4.73 -16.03
CA LYS A 313 -1.24 -3.85 -17.09
C LYS A 313 -0.85 -4.33 -18.48
N GLU A 314 0.25 -5.07 -18.60
CA GLU A 314 0.80 -5.50 -19.87
C GLU A 314 0.99 -7.02 -19.90
N TYR A 315 1.02 -7.54 -21.11
CA TYR A 315 1.25 -8.95 -21.39
C TYR A 315 2.39 -9.08 -22.39
N ILE A 316 3.03 -10.25 -22.42
CA ILE A 316 3.98 -10.60 -23.47
C ILE A 316 3.48 -11.80 -24.28
N LYS A 317 3.86 -11.82 -25.55
CA LYS A 317 3.64 -12.94 -26.46
C LYS A 317 4.39 -14.19 -25.97
N SER A 318 3.87 -15.37 -26.26
CA SER A 318 4.48 -16.66 -25.90
C SER A 318 5.90 -16.83 -26.45
N GLU A 319 6.21 -16.24 -27.59
CA GLU A 319 7.54 -16.27 -28.21
C GLU A 319 8.61 -15.58 -27.34
N GLY A 320 8.20 -14.68 -26.45
CA GLY A 320 9.08 -14.03 -25.50
C GLY A 320 9.49 -14.91 -24.30
N LEU A 321 8.79 -16.03 -24.07
CA LEU A 321 8.97 -16.87 -22.88
C LEU A 321 10.40 -17.41 -22.73
N SER A 322 11.07 -17.74 -23.83
CA SER A 322 12.46 -18.23 -23.80
C SER A 322 13.48 -17.21 -23.30
N LYS A 323 13.10 -15.93 -23.25
CA LYS A 323 13.97 -14.80 -22.85
C LYS A 323 13.57 -14.16 -21.51
N THR A 324 12.61 -14.73 -20.82
CA THR A 324 12.15 -14.31 -19.51
C THR A 324 11.98 -15.52 -18.58
N VAL A 325 11.41 -15.28 -17.40
CA VAL A 325 11.13 -16.34 -16.44
C VAL A 325 9.64 -16.28 -16.10
N LEU A 326 8.93 -17.39 -16.33
CA LEU A 326 7.55 -17.56 -15.88
C LEU A 326 7.55 -18.13 -14.46
N LEU A 327 7.02 -17.36 -13.53
CA LEU A 327 6.83 -17.78 -12.15
C LEU A 327 5.37 -18.14 -11.90
N LYS A 328 5.17 -19.05 -10.97
CA LYS A 328 3.85 -19.51 -10.57
C LYS A 328 3.25 -18.56 -9.52
N LYS A 329 1.92 -18.54 -9.47
CA LYS A 329 1.18 -17.96 -8.34
C LYS A 329 1.75 -18.46 -7.01
N GLY A 330 1.87 -17.55 -6.04
CA GLY A 330 2.49 -17.80 -4.73
C GLY A 330 3.99 -17.55 -4.69
N SER A 331 4.64 -17.24 -5.81
CA SER A 331 6.06 -16.91 -5.82
C SER A 331 6.35 -15.57 -5.20
N LEU A 332 7.34 -15.49 -4.32
CA LEU A 332 7.91 -14.24 -3.83
C LEU A 332 8.91 -13.68 -4.85
N ILE A 333 8.82 -12.41 -5.14
CA ILE A 333 9.78 -11.65 -5.96
C ILE A 333 10.27 -10.41 -5.19
N LEU A 334 11.45 -9.91 -5.54
CA LEU A 334 12.06 -8.73 -4.92
C LEU A 334 12.47 -7.74 -6.01
N SER A 335 12.04 -6.49 -5.90
CA SER A 335 12.45 -5.47 -6.87
C SER A 335 13.94 -5.12 -6.72
N ASN A 336 14.64 -4.98 -7.84
CA ASN A 336 16.04 -4.56 -7.86
C ASN A 336 16.26 -3.20 -8.53
N SER A 337 15.21 -2.58 -9.09
CA SER A 337 15.28 -1.29 -9.79
C SER A 337 14.07 -0.42 -9.47
N ALA A 338 14.13 0.86 -9.79
CA ALA A 338 13.10 1.88 -9.55
C ALA A 338 12.69 2.04 -8.07
N THR A 339 12.22 0.99 -7.43
CA THR A 339 11.86 0.92 -6.00
C THR A 339 12.55 -0.29 -5.37
N PRO A 340 13.89 -0.29 -5.22
CA PRO A 340 14.64 -1.47 -4.85
C PRO A 340 14.28 -2.01 -3.46
N GLY A 341 14.39 -3.33 -3.31
CA GLY A 341 14.15 -4.02 -2.05
C GLY A 341 12.67 -4.17 -1.66
N LEU A 342 11.73 -4.00 -2.59
CA LEU A 342 10.30 -4.23 -2.34
C LEU A 342 9.97 -5.71 -2.60
N PRO A 343 9.62 -6.50 -1.57
CA PRO A 343 9.15 -7.88 -1.75
C PRO A 343 7.66 -7.89 -2.11
N ILE A 344 7.25 -8.79 -3.03
CA ILE A 344 5.86 -8.94 -3.48
C ILE A 344 5.57 -10.42 -3.74
N PHE A 345 4.40 -10.88 -3.34
CA PHE A 345 3.86 -12.19 -3.72
C PHE A 345 3.03 -12.10 -4.99
N LEU A 346 3.24 -13.00 -5.92
CA LEU A 346 2.42 -13.11 -7.13
C LEU A 346 1.12 -13.89 -6.82
N GLU A 347 -0.03 -13.31 -7.11
CA GLU A 347 -1.32 -14.01 -7.06
C GLU A 347 -1.81 -14.48 -8.46
N LEU A 348 -0.90 -14.48 -9.43
CA LEU A 348 -1.10 -14.96 -10.80
C LEU A 348 0.19 -15.59 -11.33
N ASP A 349 0.07 -16.46 -12.33
CA ASP A 349 1.24 -16.90 -13.11
C ASP A 349 1.72 -15.74 -13.96
N ALA A 350 3.00 -15.36 -13.87
CA ALA A 350 3.51 -14.18 -14.55
C ALA A 350 4.98 -14.27 -14.94
N CYS A 351 5.32 -13.62 -16.02
CA CYS A 351 6.68 -13.37 -16.45
C CYS A 351 7.23 -12.11 -15.77
N ILE A 352 8.49 -12.15 -15.34
CA ILE A 352 9.16 -11.03 -14.67
C ILE A 352 10.30 -10.49 -15.48
N HIS A 353 10.39 -9.15 -15.57
CA HIS A 353 11.50 -8.50 -16.27
C HIS A 353 12.78 -8.45 -15.41
N ASP A 354 13.86 -8.00 -16.01
CA ASP A 354 15.19 -7.89 -15.38
C ASP A 354 15.29 -6.88 -14.22
N GLY A 355 14.22 -6.16 -13.91
CA GLY A 355 14.05 -5.35 -12.70
C GLY A 355 13.62 -6.12 -11.45
N TRP A 356 13.42 -7.44 -11.58
CA TRP A 356 13.02 -8.32 -10.48
C TRP A 356 14.03 -9.42 -10.20
N LEU A 357 14.16 -9.79 -8.93
CA LEU A 357 14.82 -11.01 -8.47
C LEU A 357 13.74 -12.01 -8.04
N TYR A 358 14.08 -13.30 -8.20
CA TYR A 358 13.26 -14.41 -7.72
C TYR A 358 14.10 -15.44 -7.01
N PHE A 359 13.45 -16.29 -6.23
CA PHE A 359 14.06 -17.23 -5.32
C PHE A 359 13.63 -18.64 -5.66
N SER A 360 14.59 -19.57 -5.68
CA SER A 360 14.35 -21.02 -5.81
C SER A 360 15.24 -21.81 -4.84
N ASP A 361 14.94 -23.09 -4.66
CA ASP A 361 15.72 -24.00 -3.82
C ASP A 361 15.91 -23.45 -2.38
N ILE A 362 14.87 -22.84 -1.82
CA ILE A 362 14.91 -22.25 -0.48
C ILE A 362 15.06 -23.37 0.55
N LYS A 363 16.07 -23.26 1.42
CA LYS A 363 16.40 -24.22 2.48
C LYS A 363 16.23 -23.53 3.83
N SER A 364 15.66 -24.24 4.79
CA SER A 364 15.56 -23.81 6.20
C SER A 364 14.84 -22.49 6.46
N LEU A 365 14.35 -21.80 5.45
CA LEU A 365 13.53 -20.58 5.55
C LEU A 365 12.27 -20.73 4.69
N THR A 366 11.31 -19.86 4.91
CA THR A 366 10.07 -19.83 4.13
C THR A 366 9.95 -18.54 3.34
N GLN A 367 9.07 -18.48 2.36
CA GLN A 367 8.83 -17.25 1.59
C GLN A 367 8.22 -16.16 2.48
N GLU A 368 7.40 -16.53 3.46
CA GLU A 368 6.82 -15.63 4.45
C GLU A 368 7.90 -15.00 5.33
N TYR A 369 8.85 -15.81 5.85
CA TYR A 369 10.01 -15.29 6.57
C TYR A 369 10.82 -14.31 5.71
N LEU A 370 11.12 -14.68 4.46
CA LEU A 370 11.89 -13.87 3.53
C LEU A 370 11.18 -12.55 3.19
N TYR A 371 9.87 -12.55 3.07
CA TYR A 371 9.08 -11.34 2.84
C TYR A 371 9.34 -10.31 3.95
N PHE A 372 9.18 -10.71 5.22
CA PHE A 372 9.41 -9.80 6.35
C PHE A 372 10.88 -9.48 6.57
N PHE A 373 11.76 -10.42 6.30
CA PHE A 373 13.21 -10.20 6.30
C PHE A 373 13.59 -9.06 5.33
N PHE A 374 13.14 -9.12 4.08
CA PHE A 374 13.42 -8.06 3.10
C PHE A 374 12.78 -6.74 3.44
N LEU A 375 11.59 -6.71 4.02
CA LEU A 375 10.99 -5.48 4.54
C LEU A 375 11.85 -4.87 5.65
N ASN A 376 12.34 -5.70 6.58
CA ASN A 376 13.15 -5.25 7.71
C ASN A 376 14.49 -4.64 7.25
N ILE A 377 15.18 -5.26 6.30
CA ILE A 377 16.49 -4.80 5.82
C ILE A 377 16.42 -3.85 4.61
N ARG A 378 15.22 -3.44 4.18
CA ARG A 378 15.03 -2.69 2.95
C ARG A 378 15.83 -1.38 2.89
N ASN A 379 15.86 -0.63 3.99
CA ASN A 379 16.60 0.62 4.07
C ASN A 379 18.11 0.39 3.89
N ASP A 380 18.65 -0.69 4.46
CA ASP A 380 20.05 -1.07 4.34
C ASP A 380 20.37 -1.51 2.90
N LEU A 381 19.48 -2.28 2.27
CA LEU A 381 19.61 -2.65 0.86
C LEU A 381 19.64 -1.43 -0.06
N VAL A 382 18.77 -0.46 0.17
CA VAL A 382 18.74 0.79 -0.59
C VAL A 382 20.02 1.60 -0.37
N ALA A 383 20.50 1.70 0.87
CA ALA A 383 21.74 2.41 1.21
C ALA A 383 22.96 1.77 0.52
N GLN A 384 23.05 0.43 0.47
CA GLN A 384 24.14 -0.30 -0.20
C GLN A 384 24.05 -0.21 -1.74
N GLY A 385 22.87 0.06 -2.30
CA GLY A 385 22.65 0.24 -3.73
C GLY A 385 23.07 1.61 -4.28
N ASN A 386 23.29 2.61 -3.44
CA ASN A 386 23.48 4.02 -3.80
C ASN A 386 24.92 4.34 -4.30
N GLY A 387 25.37 3.72 -5.38
CA GLY A 387 26.67 4.05 -6.05
C GLY A 387 26.54 4.80 -7.38
N SER A 388 25.33 5.07 -7.89
CA SER A 388 25.11 5.76 -9.18
C SER A 388 23.75 6.46 -9.23
N VAL A 389 23.57 7.38 -10.20
CA VAL A 389 22.34 8.18 -10.43
C VAL A 389 21.06 7.33 -10.58
N PHE A 390 21.19 6.03 -10.83
CA PHE A 390 20.10 5.05 -10.85
C PHE A 390 20.34 4.00 -9.78
N THR A 391 19.47 3.95 -8.77
CA THR A 391 19.47 2.96 -7.69
C THR A 391 19.11 1.57 -8.22
N ASN A 392 20.10 0.80 -8.65
CA ASN A 392 19.93 -0.60 -9.01
C ASN A 392 20.59 -1.49 -7.95
N LEU A 393 19.79 -2.31 -7.26
CA LEU A 393 20.25 -3.28 -6.30
C LEU A 393 20.88 -4.47 -7.05
N LYS A 394 22.21 -4.62 -6.93
CA LYS A 394 22.92 -5.74 -7.54
C LYS A 394 22.55 -7.06 -6.84
N THR A 395 22.36 -8.11 -7.63
CA THR A 395 22.02 -9.45 -7.11
C THR A 395 23.02 -9.95 -6.05
N ASP A 396 24.30 -9.64 -6.20
CA ASP A 396 25.34 -10.09 -5.26
C ASP A 396 25.24 -9.37 -3.91
N ILE A 397 24.70 -8.14 -3.85
CA ILE A 397 24.39 -7.46 -2.59
C ILE A 397 23.31 -8.24 -1.83
N VAL A 398 22.25 -8.68 -2.53
CA VAL A 398 21.18 -9.48 -1.92
C VAL A 398 21.70 -10.85 -1.48
N LYS A 399 22.53 -11.52 -2.30
CA LYS A 399 23.15 -12.81 -1.98
C LYS A 399 24.06 -12.77 -0.75
N ALA A 400 24.70 -11.64 -0.49
CA ALA A 400 25.62 -11.42 0.63
C ALA A 400 24.90 -11.03 1.93
N GLN A 401 23.58 -10.76 1.91
CA GLN A 401 22.86 -10.45 3.14
C GLN A 401 22.88 -11.65 4.08
N LYS A 402 23.16 -11.39 5.34
CA LYS A 402 23.14 -12.38 6.41
C LYS A 402 21.72 -12.49 6.99
N ALA A 403 21.17 -13.68 7.02
CA ALA A 403 19.90 -13.98 7.67
C ALA A 403 20.14 -14.89 8.88
N ILE A 404 19.32 -14.68 9.90
CA ILE A 404 19.20 -15.61 11.01
C ILE A 404 18.45 -16.85 10.49
N VAL A 405 18.97 -18.03 10.79
CA VAL A 405 18.31 -19.30 10.52
C VAL A 405 17.87 -19.90 11.85
N PRO A 406 16.60 -19.73 12.23
CA PRO A 406 16.07 -20.22 13.49
C PRO A 406 15.89 -21.75 13.48
N ASP A 407 15.55 -22.30 14.64
CA ASP A 407 15.05 -23.69 14.74
C ASP A 407 13.79 -23.85 13.87
N GLU A 408 13.62 -25.04 13.25
CA GLU A 408 12.48 -25.33 12.35
C GLU A 408 11.12 -25.15 13.05
N ARG A 409 11.03 -25.39 14.35
CA ARG A 409 9.80 -25.18 15.13
C ARG A 409 9.48 -23.70 15.28
N ALA A 410 10.48 -22.84 15.49
CA ALA A 410 10.26 -21.41 15.58
C ALA A 410 9.73 -20.85 14.26
N ILE A 411 10.28 -21.29 13.12
CA ILE A 411 9.77 -20.95 11.78
C ILE A 411 8.35 -21.49 11.58
N TYR A 412 8.09 -22.74 11.96
CA TYR A 412 6.78 -23.36 11.82
C TYR A 412 5.68 -22.55 12.54
N TYR A 413 5.91 -22.17 13.81
CA TYR A 413 4.92 -21.39 14.57
C TYR A 413 4.78 -19.97 14.04
N PHE A 414 5.85 -19.34 13.62
CA PHE A 414 5.81 -18.06 12.95
C PHE A 414 4.95 -18.11 11.68
N ASP A 415 5.25 -19.06 10.79
CA ASP A 415 4.52 -19.26 9.55
C ASP A 415 3.02 -19.50 9.80
N LYS A 416 2.68 -20.32 10.79
CA LYS A 416 1.30 -20.61 11.14
C LYS A 416 0.52 -19.36 11.49
N GLN A 417 1.12 -18.46 12.27
CA GLN A 417 0.50 -17.17 12.64
C GLN A 417 0.45 -16.23 11.46
N VAL A 418 1.58 -16.03 10.79
CA VAL A 418 1.71 -15.05 9.71
C VAL A 418 0.89 -15.45 8.48
N LYS A 419 0.83 -16.73 8.10
CA LYS A 419 -0.01 -17.20 6.98
C LYS A 419 -1.47 -16.88 7.18
N SER A 420 -1.97 -16.97 8.41
CA SER A 420 -3.35 -16.59 8.74
C SER A 420 -3.57 -15.09 8.50
N ILE A 421 -2.65 -14.25 8.94
CA ILE A 421 -2.67 -12.80 8.72
C ILE A 421 -2.58 -12.48 7.22
N MET A 422 -1.61 -13.04 6.52
CA MET A 422 -1.39 -12.82 5.08
C MET A 422 -2.59 -13.27 4.24
N ASN A 423 -3.21 -14.40 4.59
CA ASN A 423 -4.43 -14.87 3.92
C ASN A 423 -5.60 -13.90 4.12
N LEU A 424 -5.73 -13.29 5.31
CA LEU A 424 -6.77 -12.29 5.56
C LEU A 424 -6.51 -11.01 4.77
N ILE A 425 -5.25 -10.55 4.70
CA ILE A 425 -4.85 -9.41 3.84
C ILE A 425 -5.19 -9.72 2.38
N LYS A 426 -4.84 -10.88 1.90
CA LYS A 426 -5.14 -11.34 0.53
C LYS A 426 -6.63 -11.35 0.25
N TYR A 427 -7.44 -11.92 1.15
CA TYR A 427 -8.90 -11.95 1.02
C TYR A 427 -9.50 -10.53 0.98
N ASN A 428 -9.10 -9.65 1.91
CA ASN A 428 -9.57 -8.28 1.95
C ASN A 428 -9.20 -7.49 0.69
N THR A 429 -8.00 -7.75 0.15
CA THR A 429 -7.55 -7.11 -1.10
C THR A 429 -8.37 -7.60 -2.29
N ALA A 430 -8.56 -8.91 -2.46
CA ALA A 430 -9.39 -9.47 -3.51
C ALA A 430 -10.84 -8.97 -3.41
N ASN A 431 -11.39 -8.90 -2.21
CA ASN A 431 -12.72 -8.34 -1.96
C ASN A 431 -12.79 -6.85 -2.36
N SER A 432 -11.76 -6.07 -2.04
CA SER A 432 -11.69 -4.64 -2.43
C SER A 432 -11.60 -4.46 -3.94
N ILE A 433 -10.89 -5.33 -4.66
CA ILE A 433 -10.86 -5.33 -6.13
C ILE A 433 -12.26 -5.56 -6.68
N SER A 434 -12.95 -6.61 -6.23
CA SER A 434 -14.32 -6.90 -6.67
C SER A 434 -15.32 -5.78 -6.34
N LEU A 435 -15.20 -5.16 -5.16
CA LEU A 435 -16.03 -4.02 -4.78
C LEU A 435 -15.77 -2.79 -5.66
N LYS A 436 -14.51 -2.53 -6.04
CA LYS A 436 -14.14 -1.47 -6.99
C LYS A 436 -14.78 -1.76 -8.37
N GLU A 437 -14.67 -2.98 -8.88
CA GLU A 437 -15.28 -3.39 -10.16
C GLU A 437 -16.80 -3.22 -10.13
N ILE A 438 -17.49 -3.68 -9.08
CA ILE A 438 -18.93 -3.50 -8.92
C ILE A 438 -19.29 -2.01 -8.89
N ARG A 439 -18.58 -1.21 -8.11
CA ARG A 439 -18.79 0.25 -8.03
C ARG A 439 -18.63 0.89 -9.41
N ASP A 440 -17.55 0.57 -10.12
CA ASP A 440 -17.20 1.19 -11.40
C ASP A 440 -18.19 0.76 -12.53
N LEU A 441 -18.78 -0.42 -12.43
CA LEU A 441 -19.88 -0.86 -13.30
C LEU A 441 -21.22 -0.18 -12.96
N LEU A 442 -21.49 0.08 -11.69
CA LEU A 442 -22.72 0.72 -11.24
C LEU A 442 -22.69 2.24 -11.46
N LEU A 443 -21.55 2.87 -11.30
CA LEU A 443 -21.39 4.33 -11.38
C LEU A 443 -21.99 4.93 -12.66
N PRO A 444 -21.62 4.55 -13.88
CA PRO A 444 -22.18 5.12 -15.10
C PRO A 444 -23.69 4.93 -15.18
N ARG A 445 -24.19 3.76 -14.81
CA ARG A 445 -25.61 3.41 -14.91
C ARG A 445 -26.48 4.19 -13.92
N LEU A 446 -25.98 4.39 -12.69
CA LEU A 446 -26.64 5.22 -11.67
C LEU A 446 -26.58 6.71 -12.06
N LEU A 447 -25.42 7.17 -12.53
CA LEU A 447 -25.18 8.56 -12.87
C LEU A 447 -25.82 9.02 -14.19
N ASN A 448 -26.26 8.08 -15.04
CA ASN A 448 -27.00 8.34 -16.28
C ASN A 448 -28.52 8.06 -16.14
N GLY A 449 -29.00 7.71 -14.93
CA GLY A 449 -30.41 7.44 -14.68
C GLY A 449 -30.95 6.13 -15.27
N GLU A 450 -30.07 5.21 -15.67
CA GLU A 450 -30.45 3.90 -16.22
C GLU A 450 -30.95 2.93 -15.13
N LEU A 451 -30.55 3.14 -13.88
CA LEU A 451 -31.02 2.40 -12.74
C LEU A 451 -31.90 3.30 -11.88
N ASN A 452 -33.17 2.92 -11.70
CA ASN A 452 -34.04 3.57 -10.73
C ASN A 452 -33.49 3.33 -9.31
N GLY A 453 -33.36 4.42 -8.54
CA GLY A 453 -32.89 4.42 -7.17
C GLY A 453 -33.78 3.64 -6.19
#